data_ade156cfe7c60b2ddd7ea43892016f17
#
_entry.id   ade156cfe7c60b2ddd7ea43892016f17
#
_cell.length_a   1.000
_cell.length_b   1.000
_cell.length_c   1.000
_cell.angle_alpha   90.00
_cell.angle_beta   90.00
_cell.angle_gamma   90.00
#
_symmetry.space_group_name_H-M   'P 1'
#
loop_
_entity.id
_entity.type
_entity.pdbx_description
1 polymer ?
#
loop_
_entity_poly.entity_id
_entity_poly.type
_entity_poly.pdbx_seq_one_letter_code
_entity_poly.pdbx_strand_id
1 'polypeptide(L)'
;MKLFKPPRLTDWVLPRLRWRFSVSGPVVFLTFDDGPNPEITPFVLDLLKAYNWKATFFCVGQNISKHPELFQRILSEGHAIGNHTMKHLNSVKTTNADYLASFRAFEELYPSKLFRPPYGRIRPSMAKEIGKSHQIIMWSWLSYDYDLHVPEERILSEAKRIKKGDILVLHDNAKIAERQKVLLPALFKQLQEAGFHSEAISA
;
A
#
# COMPACT_ATOMS: atom_id res chain seq x y z
N MET A 1 -15.66 2.53 -16.29
CA MET A 1 -15.46 3.62 -15.31
C MET A 1 -14.57 3.12 -14.19
N LYS A 2 -13.48 3.80 -13.83
CA LYS A 2 -12.59 3.41 -12.70
C LYS A 2 -13.20 3.85 -11.38
N LEU A 3 -13.20 2.95 -10.39
CA LEU A 3 -13.73 3.23 -9.05
C LEU A 3 -12.58 3.57 -8.09
N PHE A 4 -12.24 4.85 -7.96
CA PHE A 4 -11.17 5.31 -7.08
C PHE A 4 -11.46 5.10 -5.59
N LYS A 5 -12.72 5.15 -5.20
CA LYS A 5 -13.15 4.94 -3.80
C LYS A 5 -14.20 3.83 -3.73
N PRO A 6 -13.89 2.71 -3.04
CA PRO A 6 -14.90 1.68 -2.78
C PRO A 6 -16.04 2.26 -1.91
N PRO A 7 -17.28 1.74 -2.08
CA PRO A 7 -18.40 2.15 -1.24
C PRO A 7 -18.12 1.89 0.24
N ARG A 8 -18.64 2.74 1.14
CA ARG A 8 -18.51 2.53 2.60
C ARG A 8 -19.15 1.22 3.08
N LEU A 9 -20.06 0.67 2.31
CA LEU A 9 -20.69 -0.62 2.60
C LEU A 9 -19.64 -1.76 2.69
N THR A 10 -18.47 -1.65 2.05
CA THR A 10 -17.40 -2.65 2.14
C THR A 10 -16.93 -2.88 3.57
N ASP A 11 -16.89 -1.85 4.41
CA ASP A 11 -16.47 -1.96 5.82
C ASP A 11 -17.42 -2.87 6.62
N TRP A 12 -18.68 -2.85 6.26
CA TRP A 12 -19.72 -3.62 6.94
C TRP A 12 -19.87 -5.03 6.38
N VAL A 13 -19.79 -5.18 5.06
CA VAL A 13 -19.95 -6.49 4.38
C VAL A 13 -18.72 -7.37 4.52
N LEU A 14 -17.53 -6.76 4.62
CA LEU A 14 -16.23 -7.45 4.72
C LEU A 14 -15.45 -7.02 5.98
N PRO A 15 -15.95 -7.29 7.18
CA PRO A 15 -15.39 -6.74 8.42
C PRO A 15 -13.99 -7.28 8.78
N ARG A 16 -13.55 -8.37 8.13
CA ARG A 16 -12.17 -8.89 8.27
C ARG A 16 -11.14 -8.11 7.46
N LEU A 17 -11.60 -7.23 6.56
CA LEU A 17 -10.76 -6.42 5.70
C LEU A 17 -10.82 -4.97 6.17
N ARG A 18 -9.66 -4.37 6.44
CA ARG A 18 -9.58 -2.98 6.89
C ARG A 18 -9.49 -2.05 5.68
N TRP A 19 -10.52 -1.23 5.48
CA TRP A 19 -10.62 -0.31 4.34
C TRP A 19 -10.22 1.12 4.69
N ARG A 20 -10.34 1.51 5.96
CA ARG A 20 -10.00 2.83 6.51
C ARG A 20 -9.81 2.77 8.01
N PHE A 21 -9.28 3.83 8.57
CA PHE A 21 -9.16 3.99 10.02
C PHE A 21 -10.05 5.13 10.53
N SER A 22 -10.48 5.02 11.78
CA SER A 22 -11.13 6.12 12.52
C SER A 22 -10.02 6.90 13.23
N VAL A 23 -9.86 8.16 12.88
CA VAL A 23 -8.83 9.05 13.43
C VAL A 23 -9.43 10.39 13.86
N SER A 24 -8.88 11.01 14.89
CA SER A 24 -9.33 12.32 15.37
C SER A 24 -8.77 13.47 14.52
N GLY A 25 -7.49 13.38 14.14
CA GLY A 25 -6.77 14.40 13.38
C GLY A 25 -6.90 14.26 11.86
N PRO A 26 -6.30 15.18 11.08
CA PRO A 26 -6.29 15.17 9.62
C PRO A 26 -5.25 14.18 9.05
N VAL A 27 -5.25 12.96 9.56
CA VAL A 27 -4.33 11.89 9.17
C VAL A 27 -4.87 11.13 7.97
N VAL A 28 -4.00 10.81 7.01
CA VAL A 28 -4.19 9.82 5.96
C VAL A 28 -3.09 8.76 6.04
N PHE A 29 -3.29 7.62 5.40
CA PHE A 29 -2.31 6.54 5.41
C PHE A 29 -1.85 6.28 3.98
N LEU A 30 -0.68 6.85 3.63
CA LEU A 30 -0.03 6.52 2.36
C LEU A 30 0.51 5.10 2.42
N THR A 31 0.18 4.30 1.42
CA THR A 31 0.70 2.93 1.31
C THR A 31 1.26 2.69 -0.08
N PHE A 32 2.40 2.01 -0.14
CA PHE A 32 3.10 1.68 -1.37
C PHE A 32 3.18 0.17 -1.51
N ASP A 33 2.72 -0.36 -2.64
CA ASP A 33 2.72 -1.78 -2.95
C ASP A 33 3.82 -2.11 -3.97
N ASP A 34 4.27 -3.36 -4.01
CA ASP A 34 5.20 -3.99 -4.95
C ASP A 34 6.70 -3.82 -4.64
N GLY A 35 7.13 -2.78 -3.95
CA GLY A 35 8.55 -2.51 -3.63
C GLY A 35 9.24 -3.55 -2.72
N PRO A 36 10.48 -3.27 -2.29
CA PRO A 36 11.30 -2.14 -2.70
C PRO A 36 11.85 -2.26 -4.12
N ASN A 37 12.03 -1.12 -4.80
CA ASN A 37 12.56 -1.05 -6.15
C ASN A 37 13.61 0.08 -6.26
N PRO A 38 14.84 -0.17 -6.79
CA PRO A 38 15.92 0.81 -6.80
C PRO A 38 15.67 2.04 -7.67
N GLU A 39 14.77 1.96 -8.66
CA GLU A 39 14.49 3.07 -9.58
C GLU A 39 13.55 4.11 -8.96
N ILE A 40 12.72 3.72 -7.97
CA ILE A 40 11.67 4.61 -7.46
C ILE A 40 11.57 4.65 -5.94
N THR A 41 11.81 3.56 -5.20
CA THR A 41 11.69 3.57 -3.74
C THR A 41 12.57 4.62 -3.07
N PRO A 42 13.85 4.87 -3.50
CA PRO A 42 14.67 5.96 -2.95
C PRO A 42 13.99 7.33 -3.09
N PHE A 43 13.42 7.63 -4.24
CA PHE A 43 12.72 8.88 -4.50
C PHE A 43 11.48 9.04 -3.58
N VAL A 44 10.71 7.96 -3.40
CA VAL A 44 9.56 7.95 -2.47
C VAL A 44 10.00 8.26 -1.05
N LEU A 45 11.09 7.64 -0.58
CA LEU A 45 11.63 7.86 0.77
C LEU A 45 12.12 9.31 0.95
N ASP A 46 12.86 9.85 -0.03
CA ASP A 46 13.30 11.23 0.00
C ASP A 46 12.13 12.21 0.07
N LEU A 47 11.07 11.95 -0.70
CA LEU A 47 9.86 12.77 -0.70
C LEU A 47 9.13 12.68 0.65
N LEU A 48 8.94 11.49 1.21
CA LEU A 48 8.34 11.29 2.52
C LEU A 48 9.12 12.03 3.62
N LYS A 49 10.45 11.95 3.55
CA LYS A 49 11.36 12.66 4.47
C LYS A 49 11.21 14.18 4.36
N ALA A 50 11.14 14.73 3.13
CA ALA A 50 10.96 16.16 2.90
C ALA A 50 9.65 16.71 3.51
N TYR A 51 8.59 15.92 3.52
CA TYR A 51 7.31 16.27 4.13
C TYR A 51 7.22 15.90 5.62
N ASN A 52 8.22 15.23 6.18
CA ASN A 52 8.19 14.62 7.52
C ASN A 52 6.99 13.66 7.70
N TRP A 53 6.66 12.90 6.66
CA TRP A 53 5.56 11.95 6.64
C TRP A 53 6.07 10.52 6.77
N LYS A 54 5.20 9.66 7.31
CA LYS A 54 5.44 8.22 7.35
C LYS A 54 4.44 7.49 6.48
N ALA A 55 4.85 6.33 5.97
CA ALA A 55 4.04 5.48 5.09
C ALA A 55 4.16 4.01 5.49
N THR A 56 3.33 3.18 4.89
CA THR A 56 3.41 1.73 5.01
C THR A 56 3.76 1.12 3.66
N PHE A 57 4.80 0.30 3.61
CA PHE A 57 5.23 -0.39 2.40
C PHE A 57 4.79 -1.85 2.45
N PHE A 58 3.89 -2.26 1.58
CA PHE A 58 3.53 -3.66 1.37
C PHE A 58 4.51 -4.28 0.38
N CYS A 59 5.59 -4.81 0.93
CA CYS A 59 6.72 -5.29 0.15
C CYS A 59 6.49 -6.68 -0.40
N VAL A 60 7.01 -6.94 -1.60
CA VAL A 60 7.16 -8.29 -2.15
C VAL A 60 8.46 -8.89 -1.61
N GLY A 61 8.40 -10.07 -0.98
CA GLY A 61 9.56 -10.66 -0.32
C GLY A 61 10.76 -10.90 -1.25
N GLN A 62 10.53 -11.29 -2.50
CA GLN A 62 11.61 -11.40 -3.49
C GLN A 62 12.34 -10.07 -3.74
N ASN A 63 11.64 -8.93 -3.63
CA ASN A 63 12.25 -7.62 -3.81
C ASN A 63 13.04 -7.20 -2.57
N ILE A 64 12.58 -7.56 -1.36
CA ILE A 64 13.37 -7.41 -0.13
C ILE A 64 14.70 -8.17 -0.26
N SER A 65 14.63 -9.44 -0.71
CA SER A 65 15.84 -10.28 -0.86
C SER A 65 16.81 -9.75 -1.92
N LYS A 66 16.31 -9.07 -2.95
CA LYS A 66 17.15 -8.46 -4.01
C LYS A 66 17.75 -7.13 -3.62
N HIS A 67 17.08 -6.37 -2.74
CA HIS A 67 17.43 -5.00 -2.37
C HIS A 67 17.39 -4.80 -0.85
N PRO A 68 18.18 -5.59 -0.08
CA PRO A 68 18.14 -5.56 1.38
C PRO A 68 18.54 -4.19 1.95
N GLU A 69 19.41 -3.44 1.30
CA GLU A 69 19.82 -2.10 1.71
C GLU A 69 18.65 -1.09 1.62
N LEU A 70 17.83 -1.18 0.58
CA LEU A 70 16.62 -0.34 0.47
C LEU A 70 15.58 -0.71 1.52
N PHE A 71 15.42 -2.01 1.78
CA PHE A 71 14.54 -2.47 2.83
C PHE A 71 14.99 -1.95 4.21
N GLN A 72 16.28 -2.00 4.51
CA GLN A 72 16.81 -1.42 5.75
C GLN A 72 16.60 0.09 5.81
N ARG A 73 16.71 0.79 4.68
CA ARG A 73 16.43 2.22 4.61
C ARG A 73 14.95 2.51 4.96
N ILE A 74 13.99 1.75 4.41
CA ILE A 74 12.57 1.90 4.75
C ILE A 74 12.37 1.77 6.27
N LEU A 75 12.98 0.76 6.90
CA LEU A 75 12.87 0.52 8.34
C LEU A 75 13.53 1.64 9.16
N SER A 76 14.75 2.03 8.81
CA SER A 76 15.53 3.03 9.57
C SER A 76 14.91 4.43 9.50
N GLU A 77 14.16 4.73 8.43
CA GLU A 77 13.41 5.97 8.29
C GLU A 77 12.04 5.92 9.00
N GLY A 78 11.70 4.83 9.70
CA GLY A 78 10.52 4.72 10.57
C GLY A 78 9.22 4.48 9.82
N HIS A 79 9.28 3.87 8.65
CA HIS A 79 8.10 3.41 7.92
C HIS A 79 7.67 2.02 8.37
N ALA A 80 6.38 1.68 8.22
CA ALA A 80 5.87 0.35 8.51
C ALA A 80 6.03 -0.59 7.29
N ILE A 81 6.18 -1.88 7.58
CA ILE A 81 6.22 -2.94 6.56
C ILE A 81 4.97 -3.81 6.67
N GLY A 82 4.37 -4.10 5.53
CA GLY A 82 3.32 -5.10 5.37
C GLY A 82 3.75 -6.20 4.42
N ASN A 83 3.24 -7.41 4.66
CA ASN A 83 3.44 -8.57 3.79
C ASN A 83 2.60 -8.43 2.51
N HIS A 84 3.26 -8.49 1.34
CA HIS A 84 2.60 -8.53 0.02
C HIS A 84 2.88 -9.86 -0.69
N THR A 85 3.04 -10.94 0.06
CA THR A 85 3.52 -12.27 -0.29
C THR A 85 4.98 -12.31 -0.79
N MET A 86 5.59 -13.48 -0.78
CA MET A 86 6.98 -13.65 -1.26
C MET A 86 7.10 -13.43 -2.77
N LYS A 87 6.08 -13.84 -3.55
CA LYS A 87 6.12 -13.91 -5.03
C LYS A 87 5.01 -13.11 -5.72
N HIS A 88 4.33 -12.21 -5.02
CA HIS A 88 3.21 -11.42 -5.56
C HIS A 88 2.12 -12.29 -6.23
N LEU A 89 1.73 -13.40 -5.59
CA LEU A 89 0.79 -14.36 -6.16
C LEU A 89 -0.66 -13.86 -6.12
N ASN A 90 -1.41 -14.14 -7.20
CA ASN A 90 -2.84 -13.86 -7.23
C ASN A 90 -3.63 -15.01 -6.56
N SER A 91 -4.27 -14.74 -5.44
CA SER A 91 -5.00 -15.74 -4.64
C SER A 91 -6.09 -16.47 -5.43
N VAL A 92 -6.69 -15.85 -6.46
CA VAL A 92 -7.74 -16.46 -7.28
C VAL A 92 -7.18 -17.40 -8.35
N LYS A 93 -5.94 -17.16 -8.80
CA LYS A 93 -5.26 -17.92 -9.87
C LYS A 93 -4.27 -18.96 -9.35
N THR A 94 -4.07 -19.04 -8.04
CA THR A 94 -3.07 -19.89 -7.38
C THR A 94 -3.78 -20.85 -6.43
N THR A 95 -3.23 -22.03 -6.15
CA THR A 95 -3.79 -22.93 -5.14
C THR A 95 -3.71 -22.29 -3.76
N ASN A 96 -4.57 -22.70 -2.83
CA ASN A 96 -4.53 -22.19 -1.46
C ASN A 96 -3.19 -22.54 -0.77
N ALA A 97 -2.65 -23.73 -1.05
CA ALA A 97 -1.38 -24.18 -0.49
C ALA A 97 -0.22 -23.31 -0.94
N ASP A 98 -0.09 -23.06 -2.26
CA ASP A 98 0.98 -22.21 -2.81
C ASP A 98 0.86 -20.75 -2.34
N TYR A 99 -0.37 -20.25 -2.26
CA TYR A 99 -0.60 -18.90 -1.78
C TYR A 99 -0.17 -18.74 -0.32
N LEU A 100 -0.55 -19.67 0.56
CA LEU A 100 -0.13 -19.67 1.96
C LEU A 100 1.36 -19.92 2.11
N ALA A 101 1.96 -20.77 1.28
CA ALA A 101 3.41 -20.97 1.29
C ALA A 101 4.15 -19.65 0.94
N SER A 102 3.67 -18.93 -0.07
CA SER A 102 4.24 -17.62 -0.44
C SER A 102 4.03 -16.55 0.65
N PHE A 103 2.88 -16.56 1.34
CA PHE A 103 2.64 -15.70 2.48
C PHE A 103 3.59 -16.02 3.65
N ARG A 104 3.73 -17.30 4.02
CA ARG A 104 4.61 -17.73 5.13
C ARG A 104 6.09 -17.50 4.85
N ALA A 105 6.53 -17.74 3.62
CA ALA A 105 7.91 -17.45 3.23
C ALA A 105 8.28 -15.97 3.39
N PHE A 106 7.33 -15.04 3.22
CA PHE A 106 7.55 -13.64 3.57
C PHE A 106 7.70 -13.45 5.09
N GLU A 107 6.84 -14.09 5.89
CA GLU A 107 6.89 -13.98 7.37
C GLU A 107 8.18 -14.56 7.95
N GLU A 108 8.78 -15.58 7.31
CA GLU A 108 10.11 -16.12 7.66
C GLU A 108 11.22 -15.12 7.34
N LEU A 109 11.07 -14.32 6.27
CA LEU A 109 12.03 -13.28 5.90
C LEU A 109 11.89 -12.05 6.81
N TYR A 110 10.66 -11.60 7.04
CA TYR A 110 10.34 -10.47 7.90
C TYR A 110 8.96 -10.64 8.53
N PRO A 111 8.87 -10.88 9.84
CA PRO A 111 7.58 -11.01 10.53
C PRO A 111 6.84 -9.67 10.55
N SER A 112 5.66 -9.65 9.94
CA SER A 112 4.77 -8.49 9.91
C SER A 112 3.44 -8.79 10.61
N LYS A 113 2.69 -7.76 11.00
CA LYS A 113 1.30 -7.90 11.45
C LYS A 113 0.31 -7.34 10.41
N LEU A 114 0.83 -6.73 9.37
CA LEU A 114 0.05 -6.14 8.28
C LEU A 114 0.17 -7.02 7.03
N PHE A 115 -0.94 -7.25 6.38
CA PHE A 115 -0.96 -7.98 5.11
C PHE A 115 -1.85 -7.27 4.10
N ARG A 116 -1.40 -7.17 2.86
CA ARG A 116 -2.25 -6.76 1.73
C ARG A 116 -2.20 -7.83 0.64
N PRO A 117 -3.35 -8.35 0.19
CA PRO A 117 -3.36 -9.34 -0.86
C PRO A 117 -2.99 -8.70 -2.20
N PRO A 118 -2.05 -9.30 -2.97
CA PRO A 118 -1.75 -8.85 -4.33
C PRO A 118 -3.01 -8.73 -5.19
N TYR A 119 -3.05 -7.71 -6.04
CA TYR A 119 -4.20 -7.38 -6.90
C TYR A 119 -5.48 -7.02 -6.14
N GLY A 120 -5.43 -6.83 -4.82
CA GLY A 120 -6.60 -6.63 -3.98
C GLY A 120 -7.55 -7.82 -3.95
N ARG A 121 -7.08 -9.01 -4.27
CA ARG A 121 -7.90 -10.22 -4.39
C ARG A 121 -7.49 -11.27 -3.38
N ILE A 122 -8.45 -11.71 -2.57
CA ILE A 122 -8.24 -12.77 -1.59
C ILE A 122 -9.47 -13.67 -1.52
N ARG A 123 -9.26 -14.99 -1.53
CA ARG A 123 -10.35 -15.94 -1.29
C ARG A 123 -10.82 -15.86 0.16
N PRO A 124 -12.13 -16.01 0.44
CA PRO A 124 -12.66 -15.95 1.81
C PRO A 124 -11.97 -16.92 2.78
N SER A 125 -11.60 -18.12 2.32
CA SER A 125 -10.85 -19.10 3.12
C SER A 125 -9.47 -18.56 3.52
N MET A 126 -8.76 -17.89 2.61
CA MET A 126 -7.45 -17.30 2.88
C MET A 126 -7.56 -16.06 3.77
N ALA A 127 -8.58 -15.23 3.55
CA ALA A 127 -8.86 -14.10 4.43
C ALA A 127 -9.16 -14.55 5.87
N LYS A 128 -9.89 -15.66 6.03
CA LYS A 128 -10.15 -16.26 7.35
C LYS A 128 -8.88 -16.77 7.99
N GLU A 129 -8.01 -17.44 7.24
CA GLU A 129 -6.77 -18.04 7.76
C GLU A 129 -5.75 -16.96 8.15
N ILE A 130 -5.42 -16.05 7.22
CA ILE A 130 -4.44 -14.98 7.44
C ILE A 130 -4.94 -14.00 8.51
N GLY A 131 -6.23 -13.70 8.51
CA GLY A 131 -6.86 -12.79 9.47
C GLY A 131 -6.87 -13.27 10.93
N LYS A 132 -6.43 -14.50 11.22
CA LYS A 132 -6.21 -14.98 12.60
C LYS A 132 -5.01 -14.31 13.27
N SER A 133 -4.03 -13.90 12.51
CA SER A 133 -2.74 -13.38 12.99
C SER A 133 -2.34 -12.01 12.41
N HIS A 134 -3.02 -11.57 11.33
CA HIS A 134 -2.69 -10.34 10.61
C HIS A 134 -3.91 -9.46 10.38
N GLN A 135 -3.70 -8.14 10.40
CA GLN A 135 -4.67 -7.20 9.86
C GLN A 135 -4.56 -7.20 8.33
N ILE A 136 -5.67 -7.52 7.65
CA ILE A 136 -5.72 -7.49 6.19
C ILE A 136 -6.13 -6.08 5.78
N ILE A 137 -5.17 -5.32 5.23
CA ILE A 137 -5.31 -3.92 4.87
C ILE A 137 -5.69 -3.79 3.39
N MET A 138 -6.84 -3.22 3.15
CA MET A 138 -7.30 -2.83 1.82
C MET A 138 -7.10 -1.32 1.62
N TRP A 139 -8.04 -0.63 0.98
CA TRP A 139 -7.94 0.81 0.71
C TRP A 139 -9.30 1.48 0.64
N SER A 140 -9.34 2.75 0.94
CA SER A 140 -10.48 3.61 0.68
C SER A 140 -10.24 4.56 -0.50
N TRP A 141 -9.02 4.62 -1.01
CA TRP A 141 -8.68 5.33 -2.25
C TRP A 141 -7.58 4.57 -3.02
N LEU A 142 -7.84 4.25 -4.28
CA LEU A 142 -6.89 3.61 -5.20
C LEU A 142 -6.50 4.59 -6.29
N SER A 143 -5.21 4.87 -6.40
CA SER A 143 -4.68 5.85 -7.37
C SER A 143 -4.88 5.44 -8.82
N TYR A 144 -4.83 4.16 -9.13
CA TYR A 144 -4.65 3.64 -10.50
C TYR A 144 -3.36 4.15 -11.17
N ASP A 145 -2.36 4.49 -10.40
CA ASP A 145 -1.05 4.96 -10.89
C ASP A 145 -0.34 3.95 -11.81
N TYR A 146 -0.58 2.66 -11.61
CA TYR A 146 -0.09 1.56 -12.44
C TYR A 146 -0.73 1.49 -13.83
N ASP A 147 -1.85 2.17 -14.06
CA ASP A 147 -2.56 2.17 -15.33
C ASP A 147 -2.26 3.45 -16.10
N LEU A 148 -1.35 3.37 -17.08
CA LEU A 148 -0.90 4.51 -17.86
C LEU A 148 -2.00 5.15 -18.74
N HIS A 149 -3.16 4.49 -18.89
CA HIS A 149 -4.34 5.08 -19.55
C HIS A 149 -5.14 6.02 -18.65
N VAL A 150 -4.81 6.10 -17.36
CA VAL A 150 -5.43 7.06 -16.43
C VAL A 150 -4.54 8.29 -16.34
N PRO A 151 -4.97 9.48 -16.83
CA PRO A 151 -4.15 10.69 -16.75
C PRO A 151 -3.88 11.11 -15.30
N GLU A 152 -2.71 11.71 -15.02
CA GLU A 152 -2.33 12.21 -13.69
C GLU A 152 -3.33 13.26 -13.18
N GLU A 153 -3.81 14.14 -14.05
CA GLU A 153 -4.79 15.16 -13.69
C GLU A 153 -6.09 14.54 -13.16
N ARG A 154 -6.48 13.39 -13.70
CA ARG A 154 -7.64 12.66 -13.19
C ARG A 154 -7.37 12.07 -11.82
N ILE A 155 -6.20 11.50 -11.59
CA ILE A 155 -5.80 10.98 -10.27
C ILE A 155 -5.83 12.11 -9.25
N LEU A 156 -5.22 13.25 -9.56
CA LEU A 156 -5.19 14.43 -8.70
C LEU A 156 -6.59 15.01 -8.46
N SER A 157 -7.45 15.04 -9.49
CA SER A 157 -8.84 15.47 -9.33
C SER A 157 -9.62 14.56 -8.37
N GLU A 158 -9.47 13.24 -8.48
CA GLU A 158 -10.11 12.29 -7.56
C GLU A 158 -9.51 12.32 -6.15
N ALA A 159 -8.23 12.70 -6.02
CA ALA A 159 -7.58 12.89 -4.71
C ALA A 159 -8.20 14.02 -3.88
N LYS A 160 -8.89 15.00 -4.48
CA LYS A 160 -9.69 16.02 -3.76
C LYS A 160 -10.80 15.42 -2.89
N ARG A 161 -11.17 14.17 -3.13
CA ARG A 161 -12.21 13.45 -2.37
C ARG A 161 -11.66 12.66 -1.18
N ILE A 162 -10.34 12.68 -0.96
CA ILE A 162 -9.68 12.03 0.17
C ILE A 162 -10.16 12.66 1.47
N LYS A 163 -10.33 11.81 2.49
CA LYS A 163 -10.79 12.20 3.82
C LYS A 163 -9.84 11.65 4.88
N LYS A 164 -9.89 12.22 6.08
CA LYS A 164 -9.15 11.69 7.22
C LYS A 164 -9.48 10.23 7.46
N GLY A 165 -8.45 9.45 7.77
CA GLY A 165 -8.53 8.00 7.96
C GLY A 165 -8.52 7.18 6.68
N ASP A 166 -8.50 7.82 5.49
CA ASP A 166 -8.40 7.10 4.22
C ASP A 166 -7.04 6.41 4.10
N ILE A 167 -7.05 5.17 3.59
CA ILE A 167 -5.88 4.39 3.19
C ILE A 167 -5.72 4.57 1.68
N LEU A 168 -4.59 5.12 1.26
CA LEU A 168 -4.28 5.45 -0.12
C LEU A 168 -3.32 4.40 -0.68
N VAL A 169 -3.68 3.77 -1.80
CA VAL A 169 -2.79 2.84 -2.52
C VAL A 169 -2.07 3.54 -3.65
N LEU A 170 -0.78 3.46 -3.58
CA LEU A 170 0.22 3.85 -4.56
C LEU A 170 1.15 2.66 -4.81
N HIS A 171 1.99 2.73 -5.82
CA HIS A 171 2.93 1.65 -6.13
C HIS A 171 4.34 2.21 -6.31
N ASP A 172 5.35 1.44 -5.86
CA ASP A 172 6.75 1.77 -6.03
C ASP A 172 7.47 0.69 -6.87
N ASN A 173 7.02 0.54 -8.13
CA ASN A 173 7.62 -0.38 -9.09
C ASN A 173 8.23 0.33 -10.31
N ALA A 174 9.20 -0.32 -10.98
CA ALA A 174 9.95 0.25 -12.10
C ALA A 174 9.08 0.72 -13.27
N LYS A 175 7.96 0.03 -13.53
CA LYS A 175 7.11 0.30 -14.72
C LYS A 175 6.50 1.71 -14.73
N ILE A 176 6.37 2.30 -13.56
CA ILE A 176 5.74 3.61 -13.36
C ILE A 176 6.68 4.62 -12.69
N ALA A 177 7.98 4.33 -12.62
CA ALA A 177 8.94 5.17 -11.92
C ALA A 177 8.91 6.63 -12.40
N GLU A 178 8.95 6.86 -13.71
CA GLU A 178 8.92 8.21 -14.27
C GLU A 178 7.60 8.94 -13.99
N ARG A 179 6.50 8.22 -14.05
CA ARG A 179 5.18 8.75 -13.69
C ARG A 179 5.13 9.17 -12.22
N GLN A 180 5.66 8.34 -11.32
CA GLN A 180 5.65 8.62 -9.89
C GLN A 180 6.48 9.85 -9.54
N LYS A 181 7.57 10.12 -10.24
CA LYS A 181 8.39 11.33 -10.05
C LYS A 181 7.60 12.62 -10.34
N VAL A 182 6.55 12.56 -11.17
CA VAL A 182 5.67 13.69 -11.46
C VAL A 182 4.44 13.68 -10.55
N LEU A 183 3.77 12.54 -10.44
CA LEU A 183 2.51 12.41 -9.71
C LEU A 183 2.66 12.62 -8.21
N LEU A 184 3.67 11.98 -7.56
CA LEU A 184 3.78 12.00 -6.10
C LEU A 184 4.03 13.40 -5.53
N PRO A 185 4.94 14.25 -6.07
CA PRO A 185 5.12 15.61 -5.57
C PRO A 185 3.82 16.44 -5.64
N ALA A 186 3.07 16.31 -6.73
CA ALA A 186 1.80 17.03 -6.91
C ALA A 186 0.73 16.52 -5.93
N LEU A 187 0.63 15.21 -5.73
CA LEU A 187 -0.29 14.60 -4.78
C LEU A 187 0.04 14.99 -3.33
N PHE A 188 1.32 14.93 -2.94
CA PHE A 188 1.76 15.28 -1.58
C PHE A 188 1.49 16.76 -1.29
N LYS A 189 1.83 17.64 -2.22
CA LYS A 189 1.52 19.07 -2.13
C LYS A 189 0.01 19.31 -1.93
N GLN A 190 -0.83 18.67 -2.76
CA GLN A 190 -2.28 18.80 -2.66
C GLN A 190 -2.82 18.29 -1.32
N LEU A 191 -2.32 17.17 -0.80
CA LEU A 191 -2.71 16.66 0.51
C LEU A 191 -2.28 17.59 1.65
N GLN A 192 -1.06 18.14 1.59
CA GLN A 192 -0.56 19.10 2.57
C GLN A 192 -1.37 20.40 2.55
N GLU A 193 -1.68 20.95 1.37
CA GLU A 193 -2.53 22.13 1.21
C GLU A 193 -3.96 21.92 1.74
N ALA A 194 -4.46 20.67 1.68
CA ALA A 194 -5.73 20.28 2.31
C ALA A 194 -5.62 20.03 3.82
N GLY A 195 -4.44 20.27 4.41
CA GLY A 195 -4.17 20.13 5.84
C GLY A 195 -3.88 18.70 6.30
N PHE A 196 -3.73 17.73 5.41
CA PHE A 196 -3.41 16.35 5.76
C PHE A 196 -1.92 16.15 6.01
N HIS A 197 -1.63 15.18 6.88
CA HIS A 197 -0.31 14.53 6.97
C HIS A 197 -0.49 13.00 6.92
N SER A 198 0.60 12.30 6.62
CA SER A 198 0.59 10.84 6.53
C SER A 198 1.32 10.19 7.69
N GLU A 199 0.70 9.16 8.25
CA GLU A 199 1.28 8.28 9.26
C GLU A 199 1.40 6.85 8.74
N ALA A 200 2.35 6.09 9.29
CA ALA A 200 2.42 4.66 9.06
C ALA A 200 1.28 3.93 9.78
N ILE A 201 0.76 2.85 9.18
CA ILE A 201 -0.24 2.01 9.83
C ILE A 201 0.43 1.27 11.00
N SER A 202 -0.07 1.44 12.20
CA SER A 202 0.30 0.65 13.37
C SER A 202 -0.50 -0.65 13.42
N ALA A 203 0.16 -1.75 13.78
CA ALA A 203 -0.44 -3.08 13.93
C ALA A 203 -0.99 -3.31 15.34
#